data_b32b421c5489256ae8e0e9fa92c8708d
#
_entry.id   b32b421c5489256ae8e0e9fa92c8708d
#
_cell.length_a   1.000
_cell.length_b   1.000
_cell.length_c   1.000
_cell.angle_alpha   90.00
_cell.angle_beta   90.00
_cell.angle_gamma   90.00
#
_symmetry.space_group_name_H-M   'P 1'
#
loop_
_entity.id
_entity.type
_entity.pdbx_description
1 polymer ?
#
loop_
_entity_poly.entity_id
_entity_poly.type
_entity_poly.pdbx_seq_one_letter_code
_entity_poly.pdbx_strand_id
1 'polypeptide(L)'
;METRVERVVLETARHRIVGDLTLPREGYRSRLSDFLNRGDLDFIPLVNAEIGPLNGASPGPAAGVRSFVAVARTHVQLAYPFEEE
;
A
#
# COMPACT_ATOMS: atom_id res chain seq x y z
N MET A 1 1.88 9.25 20.42
CA MET A 1 2.22 9.76 19.07
C MET A 1 0.99 9.71 18.19
N GLU A 2 0.69 10.81 17.54
CA GLU A 2 -0.45 10.85 16.65
C GLU A 2 -0.11 10.25 15.29
N THR A 3 -1.10 9.59 14.72
CA THR A 3 -0.98 9.01 13.39
C THR A 3 -2.12 9.49 12.52
N ARG A 4 -1.97 9.34 11.22
CA ARG A 4 -3.04 9.55 10.27
C ARG A 4 -3.12 8.37 9.33
N VAL A 5 -4.27 8.17 8.75
CA VAL A 5 -4.51 7.09 7.80
C VAL A 5 -4.62 7.69 6.40
N GLU A 6 -3.89 7.12 5.48
CA GLU A 6 -3.96 7.52 4.08
C GLU A 6 -4.28 6.30 3.23
N ARG A 7 -5.28 6.43 2.37
CA ARG A 7 -5.59 5.34 1.45
C ARG A 7 -4.65 5.43 0.27
N VAL A 8 -3.96 4.34 -0.01
CA VAL A 8 -2.88 4.31 -1.01
C VAL A 8 -3.10 3.18 -2.00
N VAL A 9 -2.48 3.33 -3.15
CA VAL A 9 -2.42 2.30 -4.17
C VAL A 9 -0.99 1.82 -4.29
N LEU A 10 -0.80 0.52 -4.21
CA LEU A 10 0.50 -0.11 -4.43
C LEU A 10 0.37 -1.04 -5.62
N GLU A 11 1.29 -0.93 -6.56
CA GLU A 11 1.30 -1.82 -7.72
C GLU A 11 2.56 -2.65 -7.70
N THR A 12 2.38 -3.96 -7.80
CA THR A 12 3.47 -4.92 -7.96
C THR A 12 3.45 -5.43 -9.39
N ALA A 13 4.25 -6.44 -9.67
CA ALA A 13 4.31 -6.98 -11.04
C ALA A 13 2.98 -7.54 -11.51
N ARG A 14 2.13 -8.04 -10.60
CA ARG A 14 0.90 -8.72 -10.96
C ARG A 14 -0.37 -8.19 -10.33
N HIS A 15 -0.24 -7.36 -9.31
CA HIS A 15 -1.39 -6.94 -8.51
C HIS A 15 -1.43 -5.44 -8.32
N ARG A 16 -2.64 -4.95 -8.21
CA ARG A 16 -2.92 -3.59 -7.76
C ARG A 16 -3.61 -3.71 -6.41
N ILE A 17 -3.05 -3.08 -5.40
CA ILE A 17 -3.53 -3.20 -4.03
C ILE A 17 -3.90 -1.82 -3.53
N VAL A 18 -5.15 -1.66 -3.09
CA VAL A 18 -5.63 -0.41 -2.52
C VAL A 18 -5.93 -0.67 -1.06
N GLY A 19 -5.38 0.14 -0.17
CA GLY A 19 -5.59 -0.07 1.24
C GLY A 19 -5.24 1.14 2.07
N ASP A 20 -5.53 1.05 3.36
CA ASP A 20 -5.28 2.13 4.30
C ASP A 20 -3.94 1.93 4.97
N LEU A 21 -3.08 2.93 4.85
CA LEU A 21 -1.75 2.94 5.44
C LEU A 21 -1.72 3.95 6.58
N THR A 22 -1.24 3.51 7.75
CA THR A 22 -1.07 4.40 8.90
C THR A 22 0.31 5.05 8.84
N LEU A 23 0.32 6.37 8.86
CA LEU A 23 1.55 7.17 8.80
C LEU A 23 1.67 8.03 10.05
N PRO A 24 2.88 8.43 10.45
CA PRO A 24 3.05 9.45 11.48
C PRO A 24 2.38 10.74 11.00
N ARG A 25 1.73 11.44 11.92
CA ARG A 25 1.02 12.66 11.57
C ARG A 25 1.96 13.84 11.32
N GLU A 26 3.08 13.84 12.02
CA GLU A 26 4.06 14.90 11.92
C GLU A 26 5.45 14.31 11.77
N GLY A 27 6.38 15.14 11.29
CA GLY A 27 7.75 14.75 11.10
C GLY A 27 8.05 14.43 9.64
N TYR A 28 9.32 14.20 9.35
CA TYR A 28 9.73 13.98 7.95
C TYR A 28 9.23 12.67 7.38
N ARG A 29 8.83 11.71 8.23
CA ARG A 29 8.29 10.43 7.76
C ARG A 29 6.78 10.43 7.63
N SER A 30 6.15 11.59 7.73
CA SER A 30 4.70 11.70 7.59
C SER A 30 4.22 11.61 6.16
N ARG A 31 5.12 11.74 5.19
CA ARG A 31 4.79 11.65 3.78
C ARG A 31 4.91 10.21 3.30
N LEU A 32 4.07 9.85 2.34
CA LEU A 32 4.12 8.52 1.75
C LEU A 32 5.49 8.21 1.17
N SER A 33 6.08 9.16 0.46
CA SER A 33 7.40 8.95 -0.14
C SER A 33 8.47 8.68 0.90
N ASP A 34 8.43 9.40 2.02
CA ASP A 34 9.41 9.19 3.09
C ASP A 34 9.21 7.84 3.76
N PHE A 35 7.95 7.43 3.94
CA PHE A 35 7.65 6.13 4.51
C PHE A 35 8.19 5.00 3.63
N LEU A 36 7.96 5.10 2.32
CA LEU A 36 8.36 4.06 1.39
C LEU A 36 9.88 3.97 1.20
N ASN A 37 10.60 5.02 1.53
CA ASN A 37 12.06 5.05 1.42
C ASN A 37 12.78 4.56 2.67
N ARG A 38 12.03 4.07 3.66
CA ARG A 38 12.66 3.52 4.86
C ARG A 38 13.39 2.23 4.53
N GLY A 39 14.69 2.20 4.83
CA GLY A 39 15.50 1.02 4.56
C GLY A 39 15.29 -0.11 5.55
N ASP A 40 14.66 0.18 6.70
CA ASP A 40 14.39 -0.80 7.75
C ASP A 40 13.01 -1.47 7.62
N LEU A 41 12.26 -1.14 6.57
CA LEU A 41 10.91 -1.64 6.39
C LEU A 41 10.90 -2.75 5.34
N ASP A 42 10.59 -3.96 5.77
CA ASP A 42 10.50 -5.10 4.84
C ASP A 42 9.11 -5.22 4.21
N PHE A 43 8.09 -4.96 4.99
CA PHE A 43 6.70 -5.07 4.53
C PHE A 43 5.93 -3.79 4.81
N ILE A 44 5.02 -3.49 3.91
CA ILE A 44 4.11 -2.35 4.06
C ILE A 44 2.78 -2.89 4.54
N PRO A 45 2.34 -2.56 5.76
CA PRO A 45 1.08 -3.06 6.28
C PRO A 45 -0.08 -2.19 5.78
N LEU A 46 -1.11 -2.83 5.25
CA LEU A 46 -2.33 -2.17 4.84
C LEU A 46 -3.52 -2.82 5.51
N VAL A 47 -4.51 -2.02 5.87
CA VAL A 47 -5.78 -2.53 6.39
C VAL A 47 -6.90 -2.15 5.42
N ASN A 48 -7.99 -2.88 5.50
CA ASN A 48 -9.14 -2.69 4.60
C ASN A 48 -8.68 -2.67 3.14
N ALA A 49 -7.90 -3.68 2.77
CA ALA A 49 -7.23 -3.71 1.47
C ALA A 49 -8.06 -4.46 0.44
N GLU A 50 -7.93 -4.02 -0.80
CA GLU A 50 -8.54 -4.67 -1.94
C GLU A 50 -7.43 -5.03 -2.92
N ILE A 51 -7.31 -6.30 -3.26
CA ILE A 51 -6.28 -6.81 -4.15
C ILE A 51 -6.93 -7.22 -5.45
N GLY A 52 -6.46 -6.67 -6.55
CA GLY A 52 -6.97 -7.02 -7.87
C GLY A 52 -5.83 -7.28 -8.84
N PRO A 53 -6.18 -7.78 -10.03
CA PRO A 53 -5.19 -7.99 -11.08
C PRO A 53 -4.76 -6.67 -11.68
N LEU A 54 -3.49 -6.60 -12.07
CA LEU A 54 -2.94 -5.44 -12.75
C LEU A 54 -3.12 -5.63 -14.26
N ASN A 55 -3.64 -4.59 -14.91
CA ASN A 55 -3.73 -4.54 -16.37
C ASN A 55 -4.38 -5.75 -17.02
N GLY A 56 -5.49 -6.22 -16.47
CA GLY A 56 -6.26 -7.29 -17.08
C GLY A 56 -5.68 -8.68 -16.89
N ALA A 57 -4.67 -8.83 -16.06
CA ALA A 57 -4.16 -10.14 -15.69
C ALA A 57 -5.27 -10.96 -15.02
N SER A 58 -5.13 -12.29 -15.05
CA SER A 58 -6.09 -13.17 -14.37
C SER A 58 -6.02 -12.93 -12.86
N PRO A 59 -7.18 -12.84 -12.18
CA PRO A 59 -7.18 -12.74 -10.73
C PRO A 59 -6.60 -14.01 -10.13
N GLY A 60 -5.60 -13.85 -9.29
CA GLY A 60 -5.00 -14.98 -8.61
C GLY A 60 -5.71 -15.27 -7.29
N PRO A 61 -5.20 -16.27 -6.55
CA PRO A 61 -5.82 -16.63 -5.26
C PRO A 61 -5.76 -15.53 -4.22
N ALA A 62 -4.85 -14.55 -4.39
CA ALA A 62 -4.75 -13.43 -3.46
C ALA A 62 -5.80 -12.35 -3.71
N ALA A 63 -6.49 -12.38 -4.87
CA ALA A 63 -7.46 -11.33 -5.20
C ALA A 63 -8.63 -11.32 -4.22
N GLY A 64 -9.16 -10.12 -3.97
CA GLY A 64 -10.31 -9.93 -3.10
C GLY A 64 -10.03 -8.91 -2.01
N VAL A 65 -10.98 -8.83 -1.08
CA VAL A 65 -10.90 -7.89 0.04
C VAL A 65 -10.25 -8.58 1.22
N ARG A 66 -9.31 -7.90 1.85
CA ARG A 66 -8.62 -8.40 3.04
C ARG A 66 -8.66 -7.34 4.13
N SER A 67 -8.91 -7.78 5.36
CA SER A 67 -8.87 -6.86 6.50
C SER A 67 -7.44 -6.38 6.77
N PHE A 68 -6.46 -7.20 6.44
CA PHE A 68 -5.05 -6.86 6.61
C PHE A 68 -4.23 -7.55 5.51
N VAL A 69 -3.26 -6.82 4.98
CA VAL A 69 -2.29 -7.40 4.06
C VAL A 69 -0.93 -6.73 4.28
N ALA A 70 0.12 -7.52 4.25
CA ALA A 70 1.50 -7.01 4.28
C ALA A 70 2.10 -7.19 2.90
N VAL A 71 2.50 -6.09 2.29
CA VAL A 71 3.06 -6.08 0.94
C VAL A 71 4.56 -5.93 1.03
N ALA A 72 5.30 -6.83 0.39
CA ALA A 72 6.76 -6.74 0.41
C ALA A 72 7.21 -5.45 -0.28
N ARG A 73 7.93 -4.61 0.45
CA ARG A 73 8.34 -3.30 -0.05
C ARG A 73 9.16 -3.41 -1.33
N THR A 74 10.03 -4.42 -1.41
CA THR A 74 10.91 -4.60 -2.56
C THR A 74 10.18 -5.02 -3.83
N HIS A 75 8.92 -5.46 -3.71
CA HIS A 75 8.12 -5.85 -4.87
C HIS A 75 7.18 -4.74 -5.34
N VAL A 76 7.15 -3.61 -4.66
CA VAL A 76 6.31 -2.49 -5.06
C VAL A 76 7.03 -1.71 -6.14
N GLN A 77 6.37 -1.56 -7.29
CA GLN A 77 6.90 -0.83 -8.43
C GLN A 77 6.38 0.60 -8.50
N LEU A 78 5.12 0.80 -8.09
CA LEU A 78 4.49 2.11 -8.05
C LEU A 78 3.69 2.23 -6.76
N ALA A 79 3.69 3.43 -6.20
CA ALA A 79 2.89 3.73 -5.02
C ALA A 79 2.43 5.16 -5.12
N TYR A 80 1.14 5.38 -4.87
CA TYR A 80 0.57 6.73 -4.94
C TYR A 80 -0.69 6.79 -4.07
N PRO A 81 -1.07 8.00 -3.64
CA PRO A 81 -2.31 8.15 -2.89
C PRO A 81 -3.52 7.77 -3.74
N PHE A 82 -4.47 7.10 -3.12
CA PHE A 82 -5.73 6.79 -3.80
C PHE A 82 -6.55 8.07 -3.89
N GLU A 83 -6.98 8.41 -5.09
CA GLU A 83 -7.80 9.59 -5.32
C GLU A 83 -9.14 9.15 -5.86
N GLU A 84 -10.21 9.66 -5.22
CA GLU A 84 -11.55 9.47 -5.71
C GLU A 84 -11.93 10.65 -6.58
N GLU A 85 -12.57 10.37 -7.69
CA GLU A 85 -13.10 11.42 -8.55
C GLU A 85 -14.59 11.58 -8.34
#